data_731a03d26f9e68be66994c1e9b044fdb
#
_entry.id   731a03d26f9e68be66994c1e9b044fdb
#
_cell.length_a   1.000
_cell.length_b   1.000
_cell.length_c   1.000
_cell.angle_alpha   90.00
_cell.angle_beta   90.00
_cell.angle_gamma   90.00
#
_symmetry.space_group_name_H-M   'P 1'
#
loop_
_entity.id
_entity.type
_entity.pdbx_description
1 polymer ?
#
loop_
_entity_poly.entity_id
_entity_poly.type
_entity_poly.pdbx_seq_one_letter_code
_entity_poly.pdbx_strand_id
1 'polypeptide(L)'
;MALNIYTTAQIRQLDADTIQIEGIDSSELMERAALGLFERIKTLIAPNKSILALAGPGNNGGDALALSRLMLEAGFQLRCLLLSGNKTLSHDCALNAKKLIELFPSSFVFDATPEDLVKEAPTDYLIDGLFGSGLNKALEGDFARIVHWLNKQKALRISIDLPSGLHGEDNRTNKPENIVRADLVLGVQFPRLAFLLPENEDYIGQWELTPLDFHPEALARQTTNYSLVEQNDIRAVLRNRKKFSHKGNYGHGLLIAGSAGMPGAAILAGRAALRAGLGLLSIRMPSALSACIQSAVPEAMTSIDPLSENHISSMENLDPDRFSAIAIGPGLGTGQGQTRVMKALLKETRKPLVIDADGLNILAAEPSLLSLLPRGSILTPHPGEFDRLAGASDCGYERLEKASAFTQKHGVYLILKGHYTCSIFPDGSRHFNNTGNSGMATAGSGDVLCGILLSLLAQAYSPAQCCLLGVYLHGLSGDLALKEQSEESLIAGDLIQYLGKAFKHSKGQI
;
A
#
# COMPACT_ATOMS: atom_id res chain seq x y z
N MET A 1 17.07 0.61 -0.85
CA MET A 1 16.40 1.16 0.37
C MET A 1 14.96 1.39 -0.03
N ALA A 2 14.02 1.11 0.88
CA ALA A 2 12.59 1.33 0.62
C ALA A 2 12.33 2.78 0.19
N LEU A 3 11.36 2.99 -0.69
CA LEU A 3 10.96 4.32 -1.10
C LEU A 3 10.25 5.00 0.09
N ASN A 4 10.85 6.04 0.62
CA ASN A 4 10.29 6.77 1.75
C ASN A 4 9.01 7.53 1.36
N ILE A 5 8.08 7.62 2.31
CA ILE A 5 6.88 8.44 2.20
C ILE A 5 7.01 9.53 3.25
N TYR A 6 7.17 10.76 2.79
CA TYR A 6 7.33 11.92 3.65
C TYR A 6 6.01 12.68 3.81
N THR A 7 5.80 13.28 4.97
CA THR A 7 4.69 14.21 5.18
C THR A 7 4.91 15.49 4.37
N THR A 8 3.84 16.21 4.13
CA THR A 8 3.88 17.54 3.46
C THR A 8 4.88 18.49 4.14
N ALA A 9 4.95 18.48 5.48
CA ALA A 9 5.91 19.30 6.22
C ALA A 9 7.36 18.87 5.97
N GLN A 10 7.62 17.57 5.91
CA GLN A 10 8.96 17.03 5.62
C GLN A 10 9.41 17.32 4.19
N ILE A 11 8.49 17.25 3.21
CA ILE A 11 8.82 17.61 1.81
C ILE A 11 9.25 19.08 1.72
N ARG A 12 8.49 20.00 2.36
CA ARG A 12 8.88 21.42 2.39
C ARG A 12 10.26 21.64 3.02
N GLN A 13 10.60 20.85 4.04
CA GLN A 13 11.93 20.93 4.65
C GLN A 13 13.00 20.38 3.71
N LEU A 14 12.71 19.30 2.96
CA LEU A 14 13.62 18.76 1.94
C LEU A 14 13.88 19.77 0.82
N ASP A 15 12.85 20.49 0.35
CA ASP A 15 12.99 21.58 -0.62
C ASP A 15 13.96 22.66 -0.07
N ALA A 16 13.69 23.15 1.15
CA ALA A 16 14.49 24.20 1.79
C ALA A 16 15.94 23.77 2.03
N ASP A 17 16.15 22.55 2.53
CA ASP A 17 17.49 22.01 2.78
C ASP A 17 18.26 21.81 1.48
N THR A 18 17.61 21.31 0.43
CA THR A 18 18.23 21.13 -0.89
C THR A 18 18.66 22.46 -1.49
N ILE A 19 17.77 23.45 -1.50
CA ILE A 19 18.06 24.82 -1.95
C ILE A 19 19.27 25.39 -1.20
N GLN A 20 19.28 25.26 0.12
CA GLN A 20 20.36 25.78 0.97
C GLN A 20 21.70 25.07 0.72
N ILE A 21 21.71 23.74 0.61
CA ILE A 21 22.92 22.94 0.46
C ILE A 21 23.53 23.13 -0.94
N GLU A 22 22.69 23.14 -1.98
CA GLU A 22 23.13 23.32 -3.36
C GLU A 22 23.46 24.79 -3.68
N GLY A 23 22.98 25.75 -2.86
CA GLY A 23 23.18 27.19 -3.10
C GLY A 23 22.44 27.69 -4.34
N ILE A 24 21.28 27.09 -4.65
CA ILE A 24 20.42 27.44 -5.80
C ILE A 24 19.24 28.29 -5.35
N ASP A 25 18.57 28.95 -6.30
CA ASP A 25 17.31 29.61 -6.05
C ASP A 25 16.12 28.61 -6.09
N SER A 26 15.00 28.94 -5.41
CA SER A 26 13.78 28.13 -5.43
C SER A 26 13.25 27.94 -6.85
N SER A 27 13.41 28.94 -7.71
CA SER A 27 13.03 28.86 -9.13
C SER A 27 13.82 27.82 -9.93
N GLU A 28 15.08 27.53 -9.55
CA GLU A 28 15.88 26.49 -10.19
C GLU A 28 15.41 25.09 -9.78
N LEU A 29 15.03 24.91 -8.51
CA LEU A 29 14.43 23.65 -8.05
C LEU A 29 13.08 23.40 -8.72
N MET A 30 12.23 24.44 -8.86
CA MET A 30 10.97 24.39 -9.60
C MET A 30 11.18 24.06 -11.07
N GLU A 31 12.19 24.64 -11.73
CA GLU A 31 12.51 24.32 -13.13
C GLU A 31 12.92 22.85 -13.28
N ARG A 32 13.69 22.30 -12.31
CA ARG A 32 14.05 20.87 -12.26
C ARG A 32 12.81 19.98 -12.13
N ALA A 33 11.85 20.35 -11.26
CA ALA A 33 10.58 19.65 -11.11
C ALA A 33 9.76 19.68 -12.42
N ALA A 34 9.64 20.86 -13.03
CA ALA A 34 8.91 21.03 -14.28
C ALA A 34 9.54 20.24 -15.44
N LEU A 35 10.86 20.12 -15.51
CA LEU A 35 11.57 19.28 -16.48
C LEU A 35 11.23 17.81 -16.28
N GLY A 36 11.23 17.31 -15.04
CA GLY A 36 10.82 15.93 -14.73
C GLY A 36 9.38 15.63 -15.15
N LEU A 37 8.46 16.55 -14.86
CA LEU A 37 7.07 16.47 -15.30
C LEU A 37 6.95 16.49 -16.83
N PHE A 38 7.67 17.39 -17.51
CA PHE A 38 7.68 17.49 -18.97
C PHE A 38 8.20 16.21 -19.63
N GLU A 39 9.32 15.66 -19.14
CA GLU A 39 9.88 14.42 -19.67
C GLU A 39 8.87 13.26 -19.60
N ARG A 40 8.03 13.23 -18.57
CA ARG A 40 6.97 12.22 -18.47
C ARG A 40 5.79 12.53 -19.38
N ILE A 41 5.28 13.76 -19.37
CA ILE A 41 4.11 14.16 -20.15
C ILE A 41 4.33 13.98 -21.66
N LYS A 42 5.51 14.29 -22.17
CA LYS A 42 5.81 14.08 -23.60
C LYS A 42 5.74 12.63 -24.07
N THR A 43 5.78 11.66 -23.13
CA THR A 43 5.58 10.24 -23.45
C THR A 43 4.11 9.81 -23.39
N LEU A 44 3.27 10.60 -22.73
CA LEU A 44 1.85 10.33 -22.49
C LEU A 44 0.95 11.03 -23.49
N ILE A 45 1.29 12.25 -23.89
CA ILE A 45 0.46 13.14 -24.71
C ILE A 45 1.15 13.39 -26.06
N ALA A 46 0.44 13.12 -27.14
CA ALA A 46 0.93 13.47 -28.48
C ALA A 46 0.84 15.00 -28.70
N PRO A 47 1.83 15.64 -29.38
CA PRO A 47 1.87 17.11 -29.55
C PRO A 47 0.64 17.73 -30.25
N ASN A 48 -0.07 16.97 -31.08
CA ASN A 48 -1.27 17.41 -31.80
C ASN A 48 -2.56 17.39 -30.96
N LYS A 49 -2.48 16.99 -29.68
CA LYS A 49 -3.60 16.98 -28.75
C LYS A 49 -3.80 18.33 -28.08
N SER A 50 -5.07 18.70 -27.91
CA SER A 50 -5.43 19.94 -27.24
C SER A 50 -5.35 19.82 -25.74
N ILE A 51 -4.69 20.78 -25.08
CA ILE A 51 -4.41 20.76 -23.65
C ILE A 51 -4.82 22.09 -23.04
N LEU A 52 -5.54 22.01 -21.91
CA LEU A 52 -5.80 23.17 -21.04
C LEU A 52 -5.13 22.96 -19.68
N ALA A 53 -4.20 23.82 -19.34
CA ALA A 53 -3.53 23.84 -18.04
C ALA A 53 -4.13 24.90 -17.14
N LEU A 54 -4.44 24.52 -15.88
CA LEU A 54 -4.97 25.42 -14.86
C LEU A 54 -3.94 25.58 -13.75
N ALA A 55 -3.42 26.78 -13.59
CA ALA A 55 -2.43 27.14 -12.59
C ALA A 55 -3.07 27.93 -11.44
N GLY A 56 -2.75 27.57 -10.20
CA GLY A 56 -3.13 28.32 -9.00
C GLY A 56 -2.10 29.37 -8.59
N PRO A 57 -2.34 30.11 -7.50
CA PRO A 57 -1.45 31.21 -7.08
C PRO A 57 -0.18 30.76 -6.35
N GLY A 58 -0.10 29.49 -5.92
CA GLY A 58 1.03 28.94 -5.14
C GLY A 58 2.11 28.28 -6.00
N ASN A 59 3.02 27.54 -5.34
CA ASN A 59 4.13 26.86 -6.01
C ASN A 59 3.65 25.78 -7.00
N ASN A 60 2.57 25.05 -6.70
CA ASN A 60 2.01 24.10 -7.65
C ASN A 60 1.53 24.78 -8.96
N GLY A 61 0.99 26.00 -8.85
CA GLY A 61 0.72 26.84 -10.01
C GLY A 61 2.00 27.24 -10.75
N GLY A 62 3.06 27.54 -10.00
CA GLY A 62 4.39 27.79 -10.55
C GLY A 62 4.92 26.61 -11.37
N ASP A 63 4.81 25.38 -10.85
CA ASP A 63 5.17 24.14 -11.53
C ASP A 63 4.34 23.96 -12.83
N ALA A 64 3.02 24.23 -12.77
CA ALA A 64 2.14 24.14 -13.93
C ALA A 64 2.48 25.19 -15.00
N LEU A 65 2.85 26.40 -14.61
CA LEU A 65 3.28 27.46 -15.52
C LEU A 65 4.63 27.12 -16.18
N ALA A 66 5.62 26.65 -15.40
CA ALA A 66 6.90 26.23 -15.92
C ALA A 66 6.77 25.04 -16.89
N LEU A 67 5.96 24.03 -16.51
CA LEU A 67 5.60 22.92 -17.40
C LEU A 67 4.91 23.39 -18.68
N SER A 68 3.94 24.32 -18.58
CA SER A 68 3.23 24.86 -19.74
C SER A 68 4.18 25.55 -20.71
N ARG A 69 5.17 26.30 -20.20
CA ARG A 69 6.21 26.92 -21.01
C ARG A 69 7.03 25.88 -21.77
N LEU A 70 7.54 24.84 -21.08
CA LEU A 70 8.32 23.79 -21.72
C LEU A 70 7.52 23.03 -22.79
N MET A 71 6.23 22.80 -22.55
CA MET A 71 5.35 22.15 -23.52
C MET A 71 5.13 23.04 -24.76
N LEU A 72 4.90 24.35 -24.58
CA LEU A 72 4.74 25.30 -25.67
C LEU A 72 6.04 25.45 -26.49
N GLU A 73 7.20 25.52 -25.86
CA GLU A 73 8.52 25.51 -26.51
C GLU A 73 8.73 24.25 -27.37
N ALA A 74 8.19 23.10 -26.91
CA ALA A 74 8.22 21.84 -27.63
C ALA A 74 7.12 21.68 -28.71
N GLY A 75 6.27 22.70 -28.91
CA GLY A 75 5.26 22.73 -29.96
C GLY A 75 3.94 22.02 -29.61
N PHE A 76 3.64 21.77 -28.36
CA PHE A 76 2.33 21.26 -27.93
C PHE A 76 1.22 22.31 -28.13
N GLN A 77 0.01 21.83 -28.45
CA GLN A 77 -1.18 22.67 -28.52
C GLN A 77 -1.75 22.90 -27.10
N LEU A 78 -1.21 23.86 -26.41
CA LEU A 78 -1.54 24.13 -25.02
C LEU A 78 -2.03 25.56 -24.82
N ARG A 79 -3.08 25.71 -24.01
CA ARG A 79 -3.54 26.97 -23.43
C ARG A 79 -3.42 26.87 -21.91
N CYS A 80 -2.94 27.93 -21.27
CA CYS A 80 -2.73 27.98 -19.82
C CYS A 80 -3.51 29.15 -19.22
N LEU A 81 -4.24 28.88 -18.13
CA LEU A 81 -4.99 29.86 -17.35
C LEU A 81 -4.43 29.94 -15.94
N LEU A 82 -4.00 31.12 -15.52
CA LEU A 82 -3.63 31.40 -14.13
C LEU A 82 -4.87 31.93 -13.38
N LEU A 83 -5.31 31.17 -12.42
CA LEU A 83 -6.48 31.43 -11.58
C LEU A 83 -6.00 31.90 -10.20
N SER A 84 -5.78 33.21 -10.05
CA SER A 84 -5.24 33.77 -8.80
C SER A 84 -6.28 33.83 -7.65
N GLY A 85 -7.57 33.99 -7.98
CA GLY A 85 -8.64 34.19 -7.00
C GLY A 85 -8.37 35.37 -6.06
N ASN A 86 -7.79 36.45 -6.57
CA ASN A 86 -7.36 37.64 -5.83
C ASN A 86 -6.30 37.35 -4.74
N LYS A 87 -5.59 36.23 -4.79
CA LYS A 87 -4.48 35.91 -3.88
C LYS A 87 -3.15 36.40 -4.45
N THR A 88 -2.24 36.76 -3.56
CA THR A 88 -0.86 37.05 -3.94
C THR A 88 -0.20 35.79 -4.48
N LEU A 89 0.45 35.89 -5.63
CA LEU A 89 1.24 34.82 -6.22
C LEU A 89 2.48 34.53 -5.40
N SER A 90 2.89 33.25 -5.32
CA SER A 90 4.21 32.93 -4.80
C SER A 90 5.28 33.53 -5.72
N HIS A 91 6.48 33.74 -5.20
CA HIS A 91 7.62 34.30 -5.95
C HIS A 91 7.82 33.56 -7.29
N ASP A 92 7.92 32.23 -7.22
CA ASP A 92 8.22 31.40 -8.39
C ASP A 92 7.04 31.31 -9.36
N CYS A 93 5.79 31.36 -8.86
CA CYS A 93 4.61 31.45 -9.69
C CYS A 93 4.59 32.77 -10.49
N ALA A 94 4.86 33.91 -9.84
CA ALA A 94 4.93 35.21 -10.48
C ALA A 94 6.03 35.27 -11.56
N LEU A 95 7.22 34.67 -11.26
CA LEU A 95 8.32 34.60 -12.20
C LEU A 95 7.95 33.81 -13.46
N ASN A 96 7.33 32.63 -13.31
CA ASN A 96 6.92 31.78 -14.44
C ASN A 96 5.73 32.39 -15.22
N ALA A 97 4.81 33.07 -14.53
CA ALA A 97 3.75 33.83 -15.22
C ALA A 97 4.34 34.91 -16.12
N LYS A 98 5.34 35.66 -15.63
CA LYS A 98 6.04 36.67 -16.45
C LYS A 98 6.70 36.06 -17.67
N LYS A 99 7.41 34.93 -17.54
CA LYS A 99 8.02 34.22 -18.67
C LYS A 99 6.98 33.82 -19.73
N LEU A 100 5.80 33.32 -19.31
CA LEU A 100 4.73 32.94 -20.24
C LEU A 100 4.10 34.14 -20.95
N ILE A 101 3.89 35.28 -20.27
CA ILE A 101 3.42 36.52 -20.89
C ILE A 101 4.38 36.99 -21.97
N GLU A 102 5.69 36.95 -21.72
CA GLU A 102 6.71 37.40 -22.65
C GLU A 102 6.87 36.47 -23.84
N LEU A 103 6.84 35.14 -23.65
CA LEU A 103 7.14 34.16 -24.68
C LEU A 103 5.90 33.70 -25.47
N PHE A 104 4.76 33.55 -24.80
CA PHE A 104 3.54 32.93 -25.35
C PHE A 104 2.25 33.68 -24.98
N PRO A 105 2.15 35.01 -25.29
CA PRO A 105 1.01 35.83 -24.83
C PRO A 105 -0.35 35.36 -25.37
N SER A 106 -0.38 34.70 -26.53
CA SER A 106 -1.63 34.17 -27.11
C SER A 106 -2.12 32.88 -26.49
N SER A 107 -1.23 32.12 -25.84
CA SER A 107 -1.51 30.83 -25.19
C SER A 107 -1.73 30.94 -23.69
N PHE A 108 -1.58 32.14 -23.10
CA PHE A 108 -1.67 32.36 -21.67
C PHE A 108 -2.71 33.41 -21.31
N VAL A 109 -3.52 33.11 -20.28
CA VAL A 109 -4.47 34.05 -19.68
C VAL A 109 -4.06 34.33 -18.24
N PHE A 110 -3.70 35.56 -17.96
CA PHE A 110 -3.36 36.02 -16.62
C PHE A 110 -4.64 36.44 -15.88
N ASP A 111 -4.74 36.03 -14.59
CA ASP A 111 -5.85 36.34 -13.70
C ASP A 111 -7.24 35.94 -14.23
N ALA A 112 -7.30 34.71 -14.76
CA ALA A 112 -8.53 34.13 -15.26
C ALA A 112 -9.54 33.88 -14.12
N THR A 113 -10.81 33.89 -14.47
CA THR A 113 -11.93 33.67 -13.56
C THR A 113 -12.67 32.36 -13.88
N PRO A 114 -13.56 31.86 -12.98
CA PRO A 114 -14.40 30.71 -13.31
C PRO A 114 -15.28 30.92 -14.56
N GLU A 115 -15.65 32.17 -14.85
CA GLU A 115 -16.43 32.54 -16.03
C GLU A 115 -15.65 32.39 -17.33
N ASP A 116 -14.32 32.53 -17.28
CA ASP A 116 -13.46 32.34 -18.44
C ASP A 116 -13.34 30.85 -18.79
N LEU A 117 -13.36 29.94 -17.81
CA LEU A 117 -13.37 28.48 -18.04
C LEU A 117 -14.57 28.03 -18.88
N VAL A 118 -15.74 28.68 -18.69
CA VAL A 118 -16.96 28.32 -19.44
C VAL A 118 -16.82 28.66 -20.95
N LYS A 119 -15.93 29.58 -21.29
CA LYS A 119 -15.67 30.01 -22.67
C LYS A 119 -14.62 29.15 -23.38
N GLU A 120 -13.87 28.35 -22.59
CA GLU A 120 -12.84 27.48 -23.20
C GLU A 120 -13.47 26.36 -24.02
N ALA A 121 -12.85 26.07 -25.17
CA ALA A 121 -13.25 24.96 -26.01
C ALA A 121 -12.97 23.61 -25.31
N PRO A 122 -13.74 22.55 -25.61
CA PRO A 122 -13.42 21.21 -25.16
C PRO A 122 -11.99 20.81 -25.57
N THR A 123 -11.26 20.20 -24.64
CA THR A 123 -9.88 19.76 -24.84
C THR A 123 -9.75 18.25 -24.65
N ASP A 124 -8.66 17.65 -25.16
CA ASP A 124 -8.35 16.23 -24.94
C ASP A 124 -7.83 16.00 -23.51
N TYR A 125 -7.04 16.95 -23.00
CA TYR A 125 -6.39 16.84 -21.67
C TYR A 125 -6.60 18.12 -20.85
N LEU A 126 -6.71 17.91 -19.54
CA LEU A 126 -6.69 18.96 -18.53
C LEU A 126 -5.50 18.72 -17.59
N ILE A 127 -4.69 19.76 -17.38
CA ILE A 127 -3.61 19.72 -16.37
C ILE A 127 -4.07 20.54 -15.16
N ASP A 128 -4.19 19.88 -14.03
CA ASP A 128 -4.54 20.47 -12.74
C ASP A 128 -3.27 20.80 -11.96
N GLY A 129 -2.93 22.06 -11.91
CA GLY A 129 -1.87 22.64 -11.10
C GLY A 129 -2.38 23.75 -10.17
N LEU A 130 -3.69 23.69 -9.75
CA LEU A 130 -4.25 24.73 -8.89
C LEU A 130 -3.62 24.70 -7.49
N PHE A 131 -3.64 23.53 -6.83
CA PHE A 131 -3.09 23.35 -5.49
C PHE A 131 -2.46 21.97 -5.36
N GLY A 132 -1.28 21.90 -4.75
CA GLY A 132 -0.60 20.68 -4.38
C GLY A 132 -0.53 20.50 -2.87
N SER A 133 0.55 19.94 -2.35
CA SER A 133 0.80 19.66 -0.94
C SER A 133 0.75 20.89 -0.01
N GLY A 134 0.72 22.10 -0.56
CA GLY A 134 0.57 23.34 0.20
C GLY A 134 -0.80 23.55 0.84
N LEU A 135 -1.82 22.81 0.40
CA LEU A 135 -3.20 22.97 0.88
C LEU A 135 -3.39 22.35 2.27
N ASN A 136 -4.04 23.09 3.18
CA ASN A 136 -4.32 22.66 4.55
C ASN A 136 -5.78 22.93 5.01
N LYS A 137 -6.63 23.35 4.08
CA LYS A 137 -8.06 23.58 4.30
C LYS A 137 -8.83 23.17 3.06
N ALA A 138 -10.06 22.72 3.23
CA ALA A 138 -10.97 22.42 2.13
C ALA A 138 -11.12 23.63 1.19
N LEU A 139 -11.18 23.38 -0.11
CA LEU A 139 -11.41 24.44 -1.09
C LEU A 139 -12.84 24.97 -0.97
N GLU A 140 -12.99 26.28 -1.15
CA GLU A 140 -14.25 27.00 -1.08
C GLU A 140 -14.32 28.09 -2.17
N GLY A 141 -15.50 28.71 -2.34
CA GLY A 141 -15.71 29.83 -3.25
C GLY A 141 -15.38 29.47 -4.71
N ASP A 142 -14.65 30.35 -5.38
CA ASP A 142 -14.33 30.19 -6.79
C ASP A 142 -13.48 28.95 -7.09
N PHE A 143 -12.56 28.57 -6.20
CA PHE A 143 -11.78 27.36 -6.40
C PHE A 143 -12.63 26.08 -6.31
N ALA A 144 -13.65 26.04 -5.45
CA ALA A 144 -14.61 24.94 -5.47
C ALA A 144 -15.42 24.90 -6.78
N ARG A 145 -15.82 26.07 -7.32
CA ARG A 145 -16.51 26.17 -8.64
C ARG A 145 -15.62 25.66 -9.76
N ILE A 146 -14.32 25.98 -9.73
CA ILE A 146 -13.33 25.51 -10.71
C ILE A 146 -13.20 23.99 -10.66
N VAL A 147 -13.07 23.41 -9.45
CA VAL A 147 -13.00 21.96 -9.26
C VAL A 147 -14.27 21.26 -9.76
N HIS A 148 -15.45 21.81 -9.47
CA HIS A 148 -16.72 21.29 -9.99
C HIS A 148 -16.78 21.35 -11.52
N TRP A 149 -16.24 22.41 -12.14
CA TRP A 149 -16.14 22.51 -13.59
C TRP A 149 -15.18 21.44 -14.14
N LEU A 150 -13.96 21.31 -13.57
CA LEU A 150 -12.98 20.29 -13.95
C LEU A 150 -13.56 18.88 -13.93
N ASN A 151 -14.24 18.51 -12.84
CA ASN A 151 -14.80 17.17 -12.65
C ASN A 151 -15.96 16.84 -13.63
N LYS A 152 -16.55 17.85 -14.29
CA LYS A 152 -17.60 17.66 -15.30
C LYS A 152 -17.06 17.51 -16.72
N GLN A 153 -15.78 17.82 -16.94
CA GLN A 153 -15.19 17.70 -18.29
C GLN A 153 -14.96 16.23 -18.67
N LYS A 154 -15.05 15.95 -19.99
CA LYS A 154 -14.76 14.61 -20.53
C LYS A 154 -13.28 14.39 -20.83
N ALA A 155 -12.47 15.44 -20.74
CA ALA A 155 -11.02 15.39 -20.94
C ALA A 155 -10.34 14.51 -19.89
N LEU A 156 -9.20 13.89 -20.24
CA LEU A 156 -8.35 13.21 -19.28
C LEU A 156 -7.67 14.24 -18.36
N ARG A 157 -7.80 14.04 -17.05
CA ARG A 157 -7.29 14.97 -16.03
C ARG A 157 -5.98 14.47 -15.44
N ILE A 158 -4.95 15.27 -15.59
CA ILE A 158 -3.62 15.01 -15.02
C ILE A 158 -3.38 16.05 -13.93
N SER A 159 -3.27 15.60 -12.68
CA SER A 159 -2.92 16.48 -11.56
C SER A 159 -1.42 16.44 -11.27
N ILE A 160 -0.85 17.62 -11.01
CA ILE A 160 0.55 17.78 -10.61
C ILE A 160 0.62 17.68 -9.09
N ASP A 161 1.56 16.89 -8.56
CA ASP A 161 1.84 16.65 -7.14
C ASP A 161 0.67 15.95 -6.40
N LEU A 162 -0.49 16.58 -6.31
CA LEU A 162 -1.73 16.11 -5.70
C LEU A 162 -2.94 16.61 -6.48
N PRO A 163 -4.03 15.84 -6.56
CA PRO A 163 -5.30 16.38 -7.04
C PRO A 163 -5.72 17.59 -6.20
N SER A 164 -6.02 18.71 -6.86
CA SER A 164 -6.35 19.94 -6.15
C SER A 164 -7.57 19.74 -5.25
N GLY A 165 -7.43 20.11 -3.99
CA GLY A 165 -8.41 19.86 -2.95
C GLY A 165 -8.04 18.70 -2.02
N LEU A 166 -7.25 17.73 -2.46
CA LEU A 166 -6.80 16.61 -1.64
C LEU A 166 -5.65 17.04 -0.73
N HIS A 167 -5.68 16.65 0.55
CA HIS A 167 -4.55 16.81 1.47
C HIS A 167 -3.60 15.62 1.37
N GLY A 168 -2.30 15.83 1.60
CA GLY A 168 -1.27 14.80 1.45
C GLY A 168 -1.38 13.63 2.45
N GLU A 169 -2.08 13.83 3.57
CA GLU A 169 -2.22 12.83 4.64
C GLU A 169 -3.69 12.64 5.04
N ASP A 170 -4.17 13.42 6.03
CA ASP A 170 -5.50 13.29 6.64
C ASP A 170 -6.55 14.11 5.91
N ASN A 171 -7.56 13.45 5.37
CA ASN A 171 -8.66 14.06 4.62
C ASN A 171 -10.01 14.02 5.36
N ARG A 172 -10.06 13.66 6.66
CA ARG A 172 -11.32 13.54 7.45
C ARG A 172 -12.12 14.82 7.56
N THR A 173 -11.45 15.97 7.52
CA THR A 173 -12.10 17.29 7.58
C THR A 173 -12.26 17.93 6.21
N ASN A 174 -11.94 17.24 5.14
CA ASN A 174 -12.02 17.75 3.78
C ASN A 174 -13.46 17.68 3.24
N LYS A 175 -13.71 18.35 2.11
CA LYS A 175 -14.98 18.33 1.39
C LYS A 175 -14.82 17.52 0.11
N PRO A 176 -15.34 16.28 0.05
CA PRO A 176 -15.17 15.36 -1.07
C PRO A 176 -15.57 15.95 -2.43
N GLU A 177 -16.62 16.77 -2.46
CA GLU A 177 -17.13 17.42 -3.67
C GLU A 177 -16.17 18.50 -4.23
N ASN A 178 -15.24 19.00 -3.41
CA ASN A 178 -14.29 20.05 -3.76
C ASN A 178 -12.88 19.50 -4.05
N ILE A 179 -12.78 18.21 -4.37
CA ILE A 179 -11.52 17.54 -4.75
C ILE A 179 -11.56 17.17 -6.23
N VAL A 180 -10.49 17.45 -6.96
CA VAL A 180 -10.33 17.03 -8.35
C VAL A 180 -10.26 15.51 -8.41
N ARG A 181 -10.98 14.92 -9.37
CA ARG A 181 -10.91 13.48 -9.69
C ARG A 181 -9.95 13.31 -10.85
N ALA A 182 -8.68 13.09 -10.54
CA ALA A 182 -7.65 12.89 -11.54
C ALA A 182 -7.74 11.48 -12.16
N ASP A 183 -7.47 11.38 -13.45
CA ASP A 183 -7.26 10.11 -14.13
C ASP A 183 -5.81 9.64 -13.96
N LEU A 184 -4.88 10.61 -13.84
CA LEU A 184 -3.46 10.39 -13.53
C LEU A 184 -2.95 11.49 -12.60
N VAL A 185 -2.16 11.10 -11.60
CA VAL A 185 -1.40 12.01 -10.75
C VAL A 185 0.09 11.86 -11.04
N LEU A 186 0.76 12.94 -11.36
CA LEU A 186 2.21 13.00 -11.46
C LEU A 186 2.79 13.59 -10.18
N GLY A 187 3.15 12.70 -9.25
CA GLY A 187 3.80 13.06 -8.00
C GLY A 187 5.29 13.40 -8.22
N VAL A 188 5.82 14.30 -7.41
CA VAL A 188 7.23 14.71 -7.49
C VAL A 188 8.04 13.95 -6.45
N GLN A 189 9.02 13.17 -6.88
CA GLN A 189 10.01 12.38 -6.15
C GLN A 189 9.43 11.31 -5.23
N PHE A 190 8.47 11.61 -4.36
CA PHE A 190 7.96 10.70 -3.34
C PHE A 190 6.43 10.58 -3.38
N PRO A 191 5.88 9.38 -3.14
CA PRO A 191 4.44 9.22 -3.02
C PRO A 191 3.93 9.96 -1.79
N ARG A 192 2.69 10.46 -1.88
CA ARG A 192 1.99 11.01 -0.72
C ARG A 192 1.24 9.89 -0.01
N LEU A 193 1.12 9.98 1.33
CA LEU A 193 0.37 8.98 2.09
C LEU A 193 -1.07 8.84 1.57
N ALA A 194 -1.66 9.96 1.15
CA ALA A 194 -3.01 9.99 0.58
C ALA A 194 -3.21 9.06 -0.63
N PHE A 195 -2.15 8.76 -1.41
CA PHE A 195 -2.22 7.87 -2.57
C PHE A 195 -2.49 6.40 -2.20
N LEU A 196 -2.19 6.03 -0.96
CA LEU A 196 -2.21 4.66 -0.48
C LEU A 196 -3.41 4.36 0.42
N LEU A 197 -4.29 5.34 0.62
CA LEU A 197 -5.46 5.24 1.49
C LEU A 197 -6.74 5.03 0.67
N PRO A 198 -7.57 4.03 1.01
CA PRO A 198 -8.71 3.62 0.20
C PRO A 198 -9.79 4.70 0.04
N GLU A 199 -9.96 5.58 1.02
CA GLU A 199 -10.92 6.69 0.96
C GLU A 199 -10.63 7.71 -0.14
N ASN A 200 -9.43 7.68 -0.72
CA ASN A 200 -8.99 8.64 -1.75
C ASN A 200 -8.98 8.03 -3.17
N GLU A 201 -9.39 6.78 -3.35
CA GLU A 201 -9.36 6.05 -4.63
C GLU A 201 -10.04 6.85 -5.76
N ASP A 202 -11.21 7.43 -5.49
CA ASP A 202 -11.99 8.19 -6.48
C ASP A 202 -11.30 9.47 -7.00
N TYR A 203 -10.26 9.95 -6.30
CA TYR A 203 -9.59 11.21 -6.64
C TYR A 203 -8.24 11.02 -7.33
N ILE A 204 -7.62 9.86 -7.20
CA ILE A 204 -6.22 9.65 -7.58
C ILE A 204 -6.08 8.94 -8.93
N GLY A 205 -7.00 8.05 -9.30
CA GLY A 205 -6.85 7.21 -10.49
C GLY A 205 -5.53 6.43 -10.47
N GLN A 206 -4.71 6.60 -11.50
CA GLN A 206 -3.33 6.13 -11.50
C GLN A 206 -2.39 7.20 -10.98
N TRP A 207 -1.24 6.79 -10.44
CA TRP A 207 -0.20 7.72 -10.06
C TRP A 207 1.19 7.23 -10.47
N GLU A 208 2.06 8.18 -10.77
CA GLU A 208 3.45 7.95 -11.13
C GLU A 208 4.32 9.01 -10.46
N LEU A 209 5.61 8.71 -10.32
CA LEU A 209 6.57 9.65 -9.74
C LEU A 209 7.54 10.16 -10.79
N THR A 210 7.77 11.47 -10.76
CA THR A 210 8.81 12.13 -11.56
C THR A 210 9.99 12.48 -10.67
N PRO A 211 11.24 12.31 -11.14
CA PRO A 211 12.42 12.60 -10.31
C PRO A 211 12.56 14.12 -10.07
N LEU A 212 13.04 14.49 -8.89
CA LEU A 212 13.46 15.86 -8.54
C LEU A 212 14.92 15.91 -8.16
N ASP A 213 15.51 14.77 -7.79
CA ASP A 213 16.91 14.61 -7.39
C ASP A 213 17.29 15.51 -6.21
N PHE A 214 16.58 15.34 -5.08
CA PHE A 214 16.94 16.00 -3.82
C PHE A 214 18.38 15.72 -3.42
N HIS A 215 19.03 16.71 -2.81
CA HIS A 215 20.40 16.55 -2.34
C HIS A 215 20.50 15.40 -1.31
N PRO A 216 21.46 14.46 -1.45
CA PRO A 216 21.58 13.30 -0.57
C PRO A 216 21.71 13.64 0.92
N GLU A 217 22.40 14.75 1.26
CA GLU A 217 22.53 15.22 2.63
C GLU A 217 21.18 15.73 3.18
N ALA A 218 20.35 16.40 2.37
CA ALA A 218 19.01 16.80 2.77
C ALA A 218 18.14 15.57 3.10
N LEU A 219 18.20 14.55 2.25
CA LEU A 219 17.51 13.26 2.50
C LEU A 219 17.99 12.59 3.78
N ALA A 220 19.30 12.62 4.07
CA ALA A 220 19.87 12.00 5.27
C ALA A 220 19.44 12.71 6.58
N ARG A 221 19.03 13.98 6.52
CA ARG A 221 18.53 14.74 7.67
C ARG A 221 17.09 14.41 8.04
N GLN A 222 16.32 13.80 7.13
CA GLN A 222 14.91 13.51 7.33
C GLN A 222 14.70 12.03 7.65
N THR A 223 13.88 11.76 8.67
CA THR A 223 13.45 10.41 9.02
C THR A 223 11.94 10.32 8.90
N THR A 224 11.44 9.22 8.38
CA THR A 224 10.01 8.95 8.30
C THR A 224 9.70 7.55 8.79
N ASN A 225 8.49 7.37 9.34
CA ASN A 225 7.99 6.06 9.75
C ASN A 225 7.18 5.37 8.63
N TYR A 226 7.11 5.94 7.44
CA TYR A 226 6.35 5.41 6.32
C TYR A 226 7.26 5.08 5.16
N SER A 227 7.06 3.92 4.55
CA SER A 227 7.77 3.53 3.33
C SER A 227 6.90 2.70 2.40
N LEU A 228 7.23 2.73 1.12
CA LEU A 228 6.73 1.81 0.11
C LEU A 228 7.82 0.76 -0.15
N VAL A 229 7.47 -0.52 0.00
CA VAL A 229 8.40 -1.64 -0.17
C VAL A 229 8.68 -1.87 -1.63
N GLU A 230 9.95 -1.91 -2.00
CA GLU A 230 10.42 -2.15 -3.35
C GLU A 230 11.12 -3.51 -3.49
N GLN A 231 11.29 -3.97 -4.73
CA GLN A 231 11.94 -5.25 -5.03
C GLN A 231 13.35 -5.36 -4.42
N ASN A 232 14.11 -4.27 -4.39
CA ASN A 232 15.46 -4.27 -3.85
C ASN A 232 15.50 -4.54 -2.34
N ASP A 233 14.49 -4.08 -1.59
CA ASP A 233 14.37 -4.35 -0.16
C ASP A 233 14.14 -5.83 0.09
N ILE A 234 13.28 -6.43 -0.71
CA ILE A 234 12.96 -7.86 -0.66
C ILE A 234 14.19 -8.69 -1.02
N ARG A 235 14.90 -8.30 -2.07
CA ARG A 235 16.13 -8.99 -2.51
C ARG A 235 17.21 -8.96 -1.44
N ALA A 236 17.34 -7.88 -0.70
CA ALA A 236 18.33 -7.74 0.38
C ALA A 236 18.04 -8.68 1.57
N VAL A 237 16.77 -9.05 1.79
CA VAL A 237 16.35 -9.89 2.90
C VAL A 237 16.28 -11.38 2.52
N LEU A 238 16.04 -11.70 1.24
CA LEU A 238 15.91 -13.07 0.77
C LEU A 238 17.20 -13.87 0.95
N ARG A 239 17.07 -15.03 1.59
CA ARG A 239 18.21 -15.94 1.85
C ARG A 239 18.37 -16.97 0.75
N ASN A 240 19.60 -17.29 0.41
CA ASN A 240 19.92 -18.40 -0.48
C ASN A 240 19.99 -19.71 0.29
N ARG A 241 19.45 -20.79 -0.30
CA ARG A 241 19.57 -22.14 0.26
C ARG A 241 20.99 -22.67 0.08
N LYS A 242 21.52 -23.28 1.13
CA LYS A 242 22.86 -23.90 1.08
C LYS A 242 22.78 -25.29 0.40
N LYS A 243 23.82 -25.67 -0.34
CA LYS A 243 23.88 -26.90 -1.12
C LYS A 243 23.65 -28.16 -0.26
N PHE A 244 24.17 -28.18 0.97
CA PHE A 244 24.09 -29.35 1.87
C PHE A 244 22.99 -29.22 2.92
N SER A 245 21.95 -28.43 2.66
CA SER A 245 20.79 -28.28 3.55
C SER A 245 19.88 -29.52 3.46
N HIS A 246 19.24 -29.83 4.57
CA HIS A 246 18.17 -30.82 4.68
C HIS A 246 16.88 -30.18 5.20
N LYS A 247 15.76 -30.93 5.16
CA LYS A 247 14.43 -30.40 5.56
C LYS A 247 14.41 -29.73 6.94
N GLY A 248 15.16 -30.26 7.91
CA GLY A 248 15.24 -29.69 9.27
C GLY A 248 15.84 -28.27 9.34
N ASN A 249 16.66 -27.85 8.35
CA ASN A 249 17.23 -26.51 8.29
C ASN A 249 16.19 -25.43 7.94
N TYR A 250 15.03 -25.83 7.41
CA TYR A 250 13.96 -24.92 6.97
C TYR A 250 12.75 -24.94 7.90
N GLY A 251 12.94 -25.45 9.13
CA GLY A 251 11.98 -25.42 10.21
C GLY A 251 10.84 -26.44 10.08
N HIS A 252 10.08 -26.54 11.17
CA HIS A 252 8.88 -27.35 11.29
C HIS A 252 7.72 -26.43 11.70
N GLY A 253 6.79 -26.17 10.81
CA GLY A 253 5.60 -25.37 11.08
C GLY A 253 4.43 -26.20 11.58
N LEU A 254 3.67 -25.66 12.54
CA LEU A 254 2.35 -26.15 12.94
C LEU A 254 1.28 -25.22 12.40
N LEU A 255 0.32 -25.77 11.66
CA LEU A 255 -0.88 -25.07 11.21
C LEU A 255 -2.09 -25.62 11.99
N ILE A 256 -2.76 -24.78 12.77
CA ILE A 256 -4.01 -25.10 13.49
C ILE A 256 -5.15 -24.48 12.71
N ALA A 257 -5.82 -25.28 11.84
CA ALA A 257 -6.74 -24.77 10.84
C ALA A 257 -7.76 -25.80 10.39
N GLY A 258 -8.88 -25.33 9.87
CA GLY A 258 -9.92 -26.14 9.30
C GLY A 258 -10.95 -26.65 10.31
N SER A 259 -12.18 -26.81 9.83
CA SER A 259 -13.30 -27.43 10.52
C SER A 259 -14.20 -28.11 9.50
N ALA A 260 -15.19 -28.89 9.94
CA ALA A 260 -16.18 -29.48 9.06
C ALA A 260 -16.86 -28.39 8.22
N GLY A 261 -16.85 -28.56 6.90
CA GLY A 261 -17.30 -27.55 5.93
C GLY A 261 -16.23 -26.55 5.46
N MET A 262 -15.09 -26.43 6.16
CA MET A 262 -14.01 -25.48 5.83
C MET A 262 -12.61 -26.14 5.71
N PRO A 263 -12.45 -27.32 5.08
CA PRO A 263 -11.15 -27.94 4.88
C PRO A 263 -10.24 -27.14 3.94
N GLY A 264 -10.86 -26.39 3.00
CA GLY A 264 -10.15 -25.61 1.98
C GLY A 264 -9.15 -24.61 2.56
N ALA A 265 -9.50 -23.95 3.67
CA ALA A 265 -8.61 -23.00 4.34
C ALA A 265 -7.31 -23.67 4.82
N ALA A 266 -7.41 -24.84 5.48
CA ALA A 266 -6.25 -25.61 5.91
C ALA A 266 -5.41 -26.14 4.73
N ILE A 267 -6.07 -26.54 3.64
CA ILE A 267 -5.41 -27.01 2.43
C ILE A 267 -4.63 -25.89 1.74
N LEU A 268 -5.25 -24.73 1.53
CA LEU A 268 -4.61 -23.57 0.89
C LEU A 268 -3.42 -23.08 1.71
N ALA A 269 -3.61 -22.87 3.02
CA ALA A 269 -2.53 -22.44 3.91
C ALA A 269 -1.39 -23.48 3.97
N GLY A 270 -1.71 -24.77 4.03
CA GLY A 270 -0.72 -25.85 4.06
C GLY A 270 0.11 -25.93 2.77
N ARG A 271 -0.55 -25.88 1.60
CA ARG A 271 0.12 -25.87 0.29
C ARG A 271 0.99 -24.62 0.13
N ALA A 272 0.49 -23.46 0.54
CA ALA A 272 1.24 -22.21 0.50
C ALA A 272 2.49 -22.27 1.39
N ALA A 273 2.38 -22.81 2.61
CA ALA A 273 3.51 -22.97 3.51
C ALA A 273 4.62 -23.83 2.91
N LEU A 274 4.27 -24.96 2.30
CA LEU A 274 5.23 -25.85 1.62
C LEU A 274 5.85 -25.16 0.39
N ARG A 275 5.05 -24.48 -0.43
CA ARG A 275 5.54 -23.74 -1.60
C ARG A 275 6.41 -22.55 -1.23
N ALA A 276 6.20 -21.93 -0.04
CA ALA A 276 7.07 -20.89 0.49
C ALA A 276 8.38 -21.43 1.10
N GLY A 277 8.60 -22.74 1.06
CA GLY A 277 9.89 -23.34 1.36
C GLY A 277 10.04 -23.93 2.75
N LEU A 278 8.96 -24.12 3.48
CA LEU A 278 8.94 -24.84 4.77
C LEU A 278 9.53 -26.24 4.65
N GLY A 279 10.33 -26.65 5.62
CA GLY A 279 10.97 -27.95 5.63
C GLY A 279 10.06 -29.11 6.06
N LEU A 280 9.25 -28.90 7.08
CA LEU A 280 8.29 -29.84 7.63
C LEU A 280 7.01 -29.10 8.02
N LEU A 281 5.86 -29.68 7.71
CA LEU A 281 4.55 -29.14 8.08
C LEU A 281 3.75 -30.18 8.86
N SER A 282 3.19 -29.77 10.00
CA SER A 282 2.12 -30.51 10.68
C SER A 282 0.85 -29.69 10.66
N ILE A 283 -0.29 -30.34 10.39
CA ILE A 283 -1.60 -29.69 10.40
C ILE A 283 -2.43 -30.31 11.54
N ARG A 284 -2.78 -29.48 12.54
CA ARG A 284 -3.75 -29.83 13.58
C ARG A 284 -5.14 -29.68 13.02
N MET A 285 -5.94 -30.74 13.07
CA MET A 285 -7.26 -30.80 12.46
C MET A 285 -8.21 -31.70 13.20
N PRO A 286 -9.54 -31.59 13.02
CA PRO A 286 -10.49 -32.60 13.47
C PRO A 286 -10.39 -33.87 12.58
N SER A 287 -10.80 -35.03 13.11
CA SER A 287 -10.63 -36.33 12.44
C SER A 287 -11.39 -36.40 11.10
N ALA A 288 -12.55 -35.75 10.98
CA ALA A 288 -13.34 -35.71 9.73
C ALA A 288 -12.58 -35.14 8.54
N LEU A 289 -11.54 -34.32 8.75
CA LEU A 289 -10.77 -33.72 7.66
C LEU A 289 -9.55 -34.53 7.25
N SER A 290 -9.16 -35.57 7.98
CA SER A 290 -7.90 -36.28 7.79
C SER A 290 -7.70 -36.78 6.35
N ALA A 291 -8.66 -37.49 5.80
CA ALA A 291 -8.58 -38.07 4.45
C ALA A 291 -8.45 -36.99 3.37
N CYS A 292 -9.24 -35.93 3.42
CA CYS A 292 -9.21 -34.88 2.40
C CYS A 292 -7.93 -34.04 2.48
N ILE A 293 -7.42 -33.74 3.68
CA ILE A 293 -6.17 -32.98 3.84
C ILE A 293 -4.96 -33.82 3.41
N GLN A 294 -4.88 -35.11 3.81
CA GLN A 294 -3.80 -35.99 3.36
C GLN A 294 -3.80 -36.21 1.84
N SER A 295 -4.98 -36.27 1.22
CA SER A 295 -5.07 -36.36 -0.25
C SER A 295 -4.62 -35.07 -0.94
N ALA A 296 -4.98 -33.90 -0.40
CA ALA A 296 -4.69 -32.60 -1.00
C ALA A 296 -3.28 -32.07 -0.68
N VAL A 297 -2.72 -32.43 0.49
CA VAL A 297 -1.39 -31.99 0.98
C VAL A 297 -0.61 -33.21 1.50
N PRO A 298 -0.23 -34.13 0.62
CA PRO A 298 0.41 -35.40 1.05
C PRO A 298 1.77 -35.21 1.72
N GLU A 299 2.40 -34.05 1.54
CA GLU A 299 3.69 -33.72 2.16
C GLU A 299 3.52 -33.29 3.64
N ALA A 300 2.32 -33.01 4.11
CA ALA A 300 2.06 -32.61 5.49
C ALA A 300 1.81 -33.83 6.42
N MET A 301 2.32 -33.75 7.61
CA MET A 301 1.94 -34.65 8.72
C MET A 301 0.63 -34.17 9.33
N THR A 302 -0.22 -35.12 9.74
CA THR A 302 -1.48 -34.79 10.40
C THR A 302 -1.36 -34.95 11.93
N SER A 303 -1.99 -34.02 12.66
CA SER A 303 -2.18 -34.06 14.11
C SER A 303 -3.67 -33.97 14.38
N ILE A 304 -4.30 -35.11 14.71
CA ILE A 304 -5.76 -35.18 14.88
C ILE A 304 -6.15 -34.77 16.29
N ASP A 305 -7.21 -33.93 16.42
CA ASP A 305 -7.83 -33.65 17.70
C ASP A 305 -8.58 -34.90 18.19
N PRO A 306 -8.24 -35.46 19.37
CA PRO A 306 -8.87 -36.68 19.85
C PRO A 306 -10.27 -36.45 20.42
N LEU A 307 -10.65 -35.20 20.72
CA LEU A 307 -11.88 -34.88 21.46
C LEU A 307 -13.05 -34.45 20.57
N SER A 308 -12.83 -34.22 19.28
CA SER A 308 -13.90 -33.77 18.37
C SER A 308 -13.64 -34.22 16.94
N GLU A 309 -14.72 -34.68 16.28
CA GLU A 309 -14.68 -35.10 14.88
C GLU A 309 -14.76 -33.92 13.90
N ASN A 310 -15.46 -32.85 14.27
CA ASN A 310 -15.81 -31.78 13.34
C ASN A 310 -15.06 -30.46 13.56
N HIS A 311 -14.52 -30.26 14.77
CA HIS A 311 -13.87 -28.99 15.14
C HIS A 311 -12.61 -29.25 15.98
N ILE A 312 -11.64 -28.36 15.92
CA ILE A 312 -10.52 -28.38 16.84
C ILE A 312 -11.01 -27.85 18.19
N SER A 313 -10.89 -28.64 19.24
CA SER A 313 -11.45 -28.33 20.58
C SER A 313 -10.44 -28.50 21.72
N SER A 314 -9.26 -29.08 21.44
CA SER A 314 -8.23 -29.35 22.45
C SER A 314 -6.82 -29.22 21.90
N MET A 315 -5.86 -29.00 22.84
CA MET A 315 -4.42 -29.09 22.59
C MET A 315 -3.85 -30.45 23.05
N GLU A 316 -4.69 -31.41 23.40
CA GLU A 316 -4.27 -32.72 23.94
C GLU A 316 -3.35 -33.41 22.90
N ASN A 317 -2.28 -34.04 23.42
CA ASN A 317 -1.23 -34.69 22.63
C ASN A 317 -0.48 -33.76 21.65
N LEU A 318 -0.53 -32.45 21.87
CA LEU A 318 0.18 -31.46 21.10
C LEU A 318 1.11 -30.63 21.97
N ASP A 319 2.41 -30.75 21.76
CA ASP A 319 3.44 -29.94 22.41
C ASP A 319 3.86 -28.80 21.45
N PRO A 320 3.47 -27.53 21.72
CA PRO A 320 3.81 -26.39 20.86
C PRO A 320 5.32 -26.14 20.72
N ASP A 321 6.12 -26.52 21.72
CA ASP A 321 7.55 -26.25 21.73
C ASP A 321 8.34 -27.09 20.72
N ARG A 322 7.76 -28.17 20.20
CA ARG A 322 8.36 -29.00 19.15
C ARG A 322 8.39 -28.30 17.78
N PHE A 323 7.63 -27.22 17.58
CA PHE A 323 7.52 -26.54 16.30
C PHE A 323 8.35 -25.25 16.29
N SER A 324 8.92 -24.94 15.12
CA SER A 324 9.69 -23.70 14.90
C SER A 324 8.78 -22.46 14.85
N ALA A 325 7.57 -22.62 14.30
CA ALA A 325 6.53 -21.58 14.23
C ALA A 325 5.15 -22.21 14.22
N ILE A 326 4.15 -21.43 14.61
CA ILE A 326 2.75 -21.85 14.69
C ILE A 326 1.87 -20.80 14.01
N ALA A 327 0.94 -21.26 13.16
CA ALA A 327 -0.15 -20.44 12.65
C ALA A 327 -1.50 -20.99 13.10
N ILE A 328 -2.44 -20.10 13.42
CA ILE A 328 -3.78 -20.47 13.89
C ILE A 328 -4.83 -19.55 13.28
N GLY A 329 -5.97 -20.16 12.90
CA GLY A 329 -7.18 -19.39 12.58
C GLY A 329 -7.87 -19.74 11.29
N PRO A 330 -7.21 -20.00 10.14
CA PRO A 330 -7.89 -20.29 8.88
C PRO A 330 -8.94 -21.39 9.01
N GLY A 331 -10.24 -21.06 8.82
CA GLY A 331 -11.34 -21.99 8.89
C GLY A 331 -11.49 -22.73 10.23
N LEU A 332 -11.01 -22.16 11.33
CA LEU A 332 -11.00 -22.78 12.66
C LEU A 332 -12.40 -22.84 13.29
N GLY A 333 -13.22 -21.82 13.02
CA GLY A 333 -14.45 -21.53 13.76
C GLY A 333 -14.19 -20.72 15.05
N THR A 334 -15.28 -20.19 15.63
CA THR A 334 -15.22 -19.26 16.80
C THR A 334 -15.97 -19.77 18.01
N GLY A 335 -16.25 -21.07 18.11
CA GLY A 335 -16.97 -21.66 19.23
C GLY A 335 -16.14 -21.73 20.52
N GLN A 336 -16.78 -22.14 21.61
CA GLN A 336 -16.12 -22.25 22.93
C GLN A 336 -14.92 -23.20 22.93
N GLY A 337 -14.96 -24.28 22.12
CA GLY A 337 -13.85 -25.22 21.96
C GLY A 337 -12.60 -24.51 21.41
N GLN A 338 -12.78 -23.76 20.32
CA GLN A 338 -11.72 -23.00 19.65
C GLN A 338 -11.15 -21.90 20.53
N THR A 339 -12.02 -21.22 21.32
CA THR A 339 -11.58 -20.23 22.31
C THR A 339 -10.71 -20.90 23.39
N ARG A 340 -11.07 -22.11 23.86
CA ARG A 340 -10.22 -22.87 24.81
C ARG A 340 -8.87 -23.23 24.21
N VAL A 341 -8.84 -23.67 22.93
CA VAL A 341 -7.60 -23.98 22.20
C VAL A 341 -6.71 -22.74 22.09
N MET A 342 -7.26 -21.60 21.67
CA MET A 342 -6.53 -20.34 21.60
C MET A 342 -5.96 -19.95 22.96
N LYS A 343 -6.76 -20.01 24.02
CA LYS A 343 -6.32 -19.69 25.37
C LYS A 343 -5.22 -20.62 25.89
N ALA A 344 -5.32 -21.92 25.62
CA ALA A 344 -4.29 -22.90 25.96
C ALA A 344 -2.98 -22.60 25.20
N LEU A 345 -3.06 -22.43 23.89
CA LEU A 345 -1.90 -22.10 23.04
C LEU A 345 -1.17 -20.84 23.53
N LEU A 346 -1.91 -19.77 23.81
CA LEU A 346 -1.33 -18.50 24.29
C LEU A 346 -0.68 -18.61 25.67
N LYS A 347 -1.12 -19.56 26.51
CA LYS A 347 -0.52 -19.83 27.83
C LYS A 347 0.75 -20.69 27.76
N GLU A 348 0.77 -21.62 26.81
CA GLU A 348 1.83 -22.63 26.69
C GLU A 348 3.02 -22.16 25.85
N THR A 349 2.78 -21.30 24.81
CA THR A 349 3.88 -20.84 23.94
C THR A 349 4.35 -19.43 24.28
N ARG A 350 5.66 -19.20 24.10
CA ARG A 350 6.28 -17.86 24.11
C ARG A 350 6.80 -17.45 22.73
N LYS A 351 6.71 -18.34 21.75
CA LYS A 351 7.14 -18.08 20.36
C LYS A 351 6.13 -17.19 19.67
N PRO A 352 6.59 -16.31 18.77
CA PRO A 352 5.68 -15.55 17.91
C PRO A 352 4.74 -16.47 17.13
N LEU A 353 3.49 -16.07 17.02
CA LEU A 353 2.42 -16.78 16.29
C LEU A 353 2.03 -16.00 15.03
N VAL A 354 1.54 -16.70 14.01
CA VAL A 354 0.73 -16.11 12.95
C VAL A 354 -0.74 -16.33 13.28
N ILE A 355 -1.51 -15.26 13.39
CA ILE A 355 -2.93 -15.31 13.77
C ILE A 355 -3.75 -14.64 12.69
N ASP A 356 -4.68 -15.39 12.07
CA ASP A 356 -5.51 -14.93 10.95
C ASP A 356 -6.98 -15.34 11.14
N ALA A 357 -7.87 -14.75 10.40
CA ALA A 357 -9.27 -15.14 10.24
C ALA A 357 -10.00 -15.40 11.59
N ASP A 358 -10.48 -16.63 11.82
CA ASP A 358 -11.20 -16.96 13.08
C ASP A 358 -10.34 -16.81 14.33
N GLY A 359 -9.02 -16.91 14.22
CA GLY A 359 -8.12 -16.60 15.32
C GLY A 359 -8.24 -15.14 15.77
N LEU A 360 -8.36 -14.20 14.81
CA LEU A 360 -8.58 -12.77 15.08
C LEU A 360 -9.98 -12.53 15.63
N ASN A 361 -11.00 -13.23 15.12
CA ASN A 361 -12.37 -13.14 15.61
C ASN A 361 -12.47 -13.59 17.06
N ILE A 362 -11.75 -14.65 17.47
CA ILE A 362 -11.67 -15.12 18.86
C ILE A 362 -11.00 -14.05 19.74
N LEU A 363 -9.91 -13.45 19.31
CA LEU A 363 -9.25 -12.37 20.05
C LEU A 363 -10.15 -11.15 20.22
N ALA A 364 -10.95 -10.82 19.21
CA ALA A 364 -11.91 -9.72 19.28
C ALA A 364 -13.08 -10.02 20.26
N ALA A 365 -13.56 -11.26 20.29
CA ALA A 365 -14.61 -11.70 21.22
C ALA A 365 -14.13 -11.82 22.67
N GLU A 366 -12.85 -12.13 22.87
CA GLU A 366 -12.23 -12.34 24.18
C GLU A 366 -11.01 -11.42 24.38
N PRO A 367 -11.19 -10.10 24.59
CA PRO A 367 -10.09 -9.13 24.65
C PRO A 367 -9.05 -9.42 25.76
N SER A 368 -9.41 -10.19 26.78
CA SER A 368 -8.48 -10.63 27.83
C SER A 368 -7.31 -11.45 27.27
N LEU A 369 -7.50 -12.14 26.14
CA LEU A 369 -6.46 -12.93 25.47
C LEU A 369 -5.36 -12.07 24.84
N LEU A 370 -5.64 -10.81 24.52
CA LEU A 370 -4.67 -9.89 23.92
C LEU A 370 -3.45 -9.68 24.83
N SER A 371 -3.64 -9.73 26.14
CA SER A 371 -2.54 -9.61 27.12
C SER A 371 -1.62 -10.84 27.15
N LEU A 372 -2.06 -11.97 26.60
CA LEU A 372 -1.30 -13.23 26.53
C LEU A 372 -0.55 -13.38 25.21
N LEU A 373 -0.74 -12.48 24.24
CA LEU A 373 -0.06 -12.57 22.95
C LEU A 373 1.45 -12.56 23.11
N PRO A 374 2.17 -13.56 22.58
CA PRO A 374 3.63 -13.51 22.55
C PRO A 374 4.12 -12.31 21.75
N ARG A 375 5.10 -11.58 22.29
CA ARG A 375 5.71 -10.46 21.56
C ARG A 375 6.27 -10.94 20.23
N GLY A 376 6.11 -10.13 19.19
CA GLY A 376 6.54 -10.48 17.85
C GLY A 376 5.54 -11.32 17.05
N SER A 377 4.37 -11.69 17.61
CA SER A 377 3.30 -12.34 16.84
C SER A 377 2.82 -11.47 15.69
N ILE A 378 2.41 -12.11 14.60
CA ILE A 378 1.96 -11.47 13.37
C ILE A 378 0.45 -11.69 13.23
N LEU A 379 -0.31 -10.60 13.21
CA LEU A 379 -1.75 -10.58 13.02
C LEU A 379 -2.06 -10.07 11.61
N THR A 380 -3.00 -10.71 10.91
CA THR A 380 -3.27 -10.43 9.49
C THR A 380 -4.72 -10.01 9.21
N PRO A 381 -5.25 -8.99 9.91
CA PRO A 381 -6.64 -8.59 9.71
C PRO A 381 -6.89 -7.90 8.36
N HIS A 382 -8.05 -8.16 7.76
CA HIS A 382 -8.67 -7.22 6.83
C HIS A 382 -9.35 -6.06 7.63
N PRO A 383 -9.73 -4.93 7.00
CA PRO A 383 -10.30 -3.79 7.73
C PRO A 383 -11.41 -4.15 8.71
N GLY A 384 -12.38 -4.98 8.31
CA GLY A 384 -13.49 -5.37 9.18
C GLY A 384 -13.08 -6.28 10.35
N GLU A 385 -12.05 -7.12 10.21
CA GLU A 385 -11.48 -7.90 11.32
C GLU A 385 -10.75 -6.98 12.30
N PHE A 386 -10.00 -6.00 11.78
CA PHE A 386 -9.32 -5.04 12.62
C PHE A 386 -10.29 -4.14 13.39
N ASP A 387 -11.36 -3.69 12.74
CA ASP A 387 -12.39 -2.87 13.38
C ASP A 387 -13.12 -3.63 14.50
N ARG A 388 -13.30 -4.96 14.38
CA ARG A 388 -13.80 -5.79 15.50
C ARG A 388 -12.79 -5.91 16.64
N LEU A 389 -11.49 -5.94 16.34
CA LEU A 389 -10.40 -6.13 17.29
C LEU A 389 -10.06 -4.85 18.08
N ALA A 390 -10.10 -3.69 17.42
CA ALA A 390 -9.58 -2.42 17.94
C ALA A 390 -10.61 -1.27 17.97
N GLY A 391 -11.86 -1.54 17.57
CA GLY A 391 -12.93 -0.54 17.44
C GLY A 391 -13.03 0.02 16.02
N ALA A 392 -14.27 0.33 15.61
CA ALA A 392 -14.58 0.85 14.27
C ALA A 392 -13.78 2.10 13.92
N SER A 393 -13.44 2.26 12.66
CA SER A 393 -12.72 3.41 12.11
C SER A 393 -13.51 3.99 10.93
N ASP A 394 -13.59 5.31 10.87
CA ASP A 394 -14.35 6.02 9.84
C ASP A 394 -13.63 6.02 8.47
N CYS A 395 -12.29 5.92 8.48
CA CYS A 395 -11.49 5.92 7.26
C CYS A 395 -10.19 5.11 7.43
N GLY A 396 -9.44 4.93 6.33
CA GLY A 396 -8.16 4.23 6.31
C GLY A 396 -7.09 4.94 7.13
N TYR A 397 -7.06 6.28 7.10
CA TYR A 397 -6.12 7.05 7.91
C TYR A 397 -6.30 6.80 9.41
N GLU A 398 -7.53 6.88 9.93
CA GLU A 398 -7.82 6.60 11.35
C GLU A 398 -7.50 5.16 11.72
N ARG A 399 -7.83 4.21 10.82
CA ARG A 399 -7.53 2.78 11.03
C ARG A 399 -6.03 2.54 11.13
N LEU A 400 -5.23 3.23 10.30
CA LEU A 400 -3.77 3.14 10.32
C LEU A 400 -3.18 3.65 11.65
N GLU A 401 -3.72 4.75 12.20
CA GLU A 401 -3.32 5.30 13.50
C GLU A 401 -3.69 4.33 14.65
N LYS A 402 -4.92 3.81 14.66
CA LYS A 402 -5.35 2.80 15.63
C LYS A 402 -4.50 1.54 15.56
N ALA A 403 -4.16 1.09 14.35
CA ALA A 403 -3.32 -0.08 14.15
C ALA A 403 -1.90 0.12 14.68
N SER A 404 -1.33 1.31 14.51
CA SER A 404 -0.03 1.66 15.07
C SER A 404 -0.07 1.65 16.61
N ALA A 405 -1.07 2.26 17.22
CA ALA A 405 -1.24 2.24 18.68
C ALA A 405 -1.43 0.81 19.21
N PHE A 406 -2.18 -0.02 18.47
CA PHE A 406 -2.40 -1.43 18.82
C PHE A 406 -1.09 -2.25 18.80
N THR A 407 -0.29 -2.11 17.74
CA THR A 407 0.99 -2.83 17.59
C THR A 407 1.99 -2.45 18.70
N GLN A 408 2.08 -1.16 19.01
CA GLN A 408 2.94 -0.65 20.08
C GLN A 408 2.50 -1.19 21.47
N LYS A 409 1.20 -1.13 21.76
CA LYS A 409 0.62 -1.58 23.03
C LYS A 409 0.86 -3.06 23.29
N HIS A 410 0.68 -3.91 22.28
CA HIS A 410 0.74 -5.36 22.43
C HIS A 410 2.09 -5.96 22.02
N GLY A 411 3.00 -5.19 21.44
CA GLY A 411 4.30 -5.66 20.97
C GLY A 411 4.21 -6.67 19.82
N VAL A 412 3.19 -6.52 18.96
CA VAL A 412 2.90 -7.41 17.84
C VAL A 412 3.10 -6.71 16.49
N TYR A 413 3.25 -7.48 15.43
CA TYR A 413 3.23 -7.02 14.05
C TYR A 413 1.84 -7.17 13.49
N LEU A 414 1.41 -6.25 12.66
CA LEU A 414 0.09 -6.27 12.06
C LEU A 414 0.19 -6.06 10.55
N ILE A 415 -0.44 -6.93 9.78
CA ILE A 415 -0.61 -6.80 8.34
C ILE A 415 -2.06 -6.39 8.09
N LEU A 416 -2.28 -5.09 7.88
CA LEU A 416 -3.59 -4.54 7.53
C LEU A 416 -3.82 -4.76 6.03
N LYS A 417 -4.65 -5.75 5.70
CA LYS A 417 -4.93 -6.17 4.33
C LYS A 417 -5.71 -5.10 3.57
N GLY A 418 -5.35 -4.84 2.32
CA GLY A 418 -5.98 -3.89 1.40
C GLY A 418 -5.24 -3.88 0.09
N HIS A 419 -5.62 -3.00 -0.87
CA HIS A 419 -4.88 -2.86 -2.13
C HIS A 419 -3.41 -2.52 -1.85
N TYR A 420 -3.15 -1.45 -1.11
CA TYR A 420 -1.84 -1.17 -0.53
C TYR A 420 -1.76 -1.78 0.87
N THR A 421 -1.60 -3.10 0.96
CA THR A 421 -1.46 -3.77 2.26
C THR A 421 -0.35 -3.14 3.08
N CYS A 422 -0.65 -2.73 4.32
CA CYS A 422 0.30 -2.08 5.21
C CYS A 422 0.78 -3.01 6.31
N SER A 423 2.09 -3.23 6.39
CA SER A 423 2.75 -3.91 7.50
C SER A 423 3.14 -2.89 8.56
N ILE A 424 2.56 -2.99 9.77
CA ILE A 424 2.71 -2.04 10.86
C ILE A 424 3.47 -2.72 11.99
N PHE A 425 4.55 -2.11 12.44
CA PHE A 425 5.48 -2.69 13.39
C PHE A 425 5.36 -2.07 14.79
N PRO A 426 5.84 -2.77 15.85
CA PRO A 426 5.77 -2.28 17.22
C PRO A 426 6.59 -0.99 17.48
N ASP A 427 7.55 -0.68 16.63
CA ASP A 427 8.34 0.56 16.69
C ASP A 427 7.62 1.77 16.08
N GLY A 428 6.43 1.56 15.52
CA GLY A 428 5.63 2.58 14.87
C GLY A 428 5.90 2.73 13.38
N SER A 429 6.83 1.98 12.80
CA SER A 429 7.08 1.98 11.35
C SER A 429 5.95 1.31 10.57
N ARG A 430 5.66 1.82 9.38
CA ARG A 430 4.54 1.42 8.52
C ARG A 430 5.07 1.24 7.09
N HIS A 431 4.96 0.03 6.59
CA HIS A 431 5.52 -0.38 5.31
C HIS A 431 4.40 -0.80 4.36
N PHE A 432 4.11 0.03 3.38
CA PHE A 432 3.13 -0.26 2.35
C PHE A 432 3.71 -1.16 1.28
N ASN A 433 2.88 -2.04 0.76
CA ASN A 433 3.22 -2.94 -0.33
C ASN A 433 2.51 -2.49 -1.61
N ASN A 434 3.22 -2.51 -2.75
CA ASN A 434 2.71 -2.12 -4.06
C ASN A 434 2.54 -3.29 -5.03
N THR A 435 2.71 -4.53 -4.58
CA THR A 435 2.42 -5.72 -5.37
C THR A 435 1.03 -6.27 -5.06
N GLY A 436 0.43 -6.93 -6.02
CA GLY A 436 -0.93 -7.43 -5.97
C GLY A 436 -1.89 -6.63 -6.83
N ASN A 437 -3.02 -7.23 -7.13
CA ASN A 437 -4.04 -6.69 -8.01
C ASN A 437 -5.45 -7.02 -7.50
N SER A 438 -6.46 -6.40 -8.09
CA SER A 438 -7.88 -6.56 -7.71
C SER A 438 -8.40 -7.99 -7.85
N GLY A 439 -7.86 -8.80 -8.77
CA GLY A 439 -8.22 -10.21 -8.91
C GLY A 439 -7.91 -11.05 -7.66
N MET A 440 -7.00 -10.59 -6.79
CA MET A 440 -6.71 -11.25 -5.52
C MET A 440 -7.82 -11.10 -4.46
N ALA A 441 -8.86 -10.30 -4.72
CA ALA A 441 -10.04 -10.16 -3.88
C ALA A 441 -10.95 -11.40 -4.02
N THR A 442 -10.41 -12.59 -3.77
CA THR A 442 -11.04 -13.90 -3.88
C THR A 442 -10.91 -14.69 -2.58
N ALA A 443 -11.85 -15.62 -2.35
CA ALA A 443 -11.83 -16.48 -1.16
C ALA A 443 -10.54 -17.33 -1.11
N GLY A 444 -9.94 -17.44 0.07
CA GLY A 444 -8.73 -18.24 0.30
C GLY A 444 -7.41 -17.48 0.08
N SER A 445 -7.42 -16.28 -0.49
CA SER A 445 -6.21 -15.45 -0.67
C SER A 445 -5.51 -15.17 0.68
N GLY A 446 -6.29 -14.86 1.74
CA GLY A 446 -5.78 -14.70 3.10
C GLY A 446 -5.15 -15.97 3.67
N ASP A 447 -5.78 -17.14 3.43
CA ASP A 447 -5.24 -18.43 3.87
C ASP A 447 -3.85 -18.71 3.25
N VAL A 448 -3.68 -18.35 1.97
CA VAL A 448 -2.37 -18.43 1.28
C VAL A 448 -1.34 -17.55 1.97
N LEU A 449 -1.68 -16.30 2.30
CA LEU A 449 -0.78 -15.40 3.03
C LEU A 449 -0.40 -15.97 4.40
N CYS A 450 -1.36 -16.49 5.15
CA CYS A 450 -1.13 -17.14 6.43
C CYS A 450 -0.11 -18.29 6.31
N GLY A 451 -0.25 -19.13 5.30
CA GLY A 451 0.70 -20.22 5.01
C GLY A 451 2.11 -19.72 4.66
N ILE A 452 2.22 -18.67 3.85
CA ILE A 452 3.51 -18.04 3.50
C ILE A 452 4.20 -17.51 4.78
N LEU A 453 3.47 -16.80 5.63
CA LEU A 453 4.00 -16.23 6.88
C LEU A 453 4.45 -17.33 7.86
N LEU A 454 3.66 -18.41 8.02
CA LEU A 454 4.05 -19.58 8.81
C LEU A 454 5.40 -20.14 8.32
N SER A 455 5.53 -20.31 7.00
CA SER A 455 6.74 -20.84 6.39
C SER A 455 7.96 -19.96 6.66
N LEU A 456 7.83 -18.66 6.45
CA LEU A 456 8.93 -17.70 6.66
C LEU A 456 9.35 -17.65 8.13
N LEU A 457 8.39 -17.60 9.04
CA LEU A 457 8.65 -17.60 10.47
C LEU A 457 9.34 -18.89 10.92
N ALA A 458 8.90 -20.06 10.43
CA ALA A 458 9.53 -21.36 10.72
C ALA A 458 10.96 -21.44 10.16
N GLN A 459 11.27 -20.78 9.07
CA GLN A 459 12.61 -20.65 8.49
C GLN A 459 13.48 -19.62 9.23
N ALA A 460 13.05 -19.16 10.40
CA ALA A 460 13.75 -18.21 11.25
C ALA A 460 13.98 -16.81 10.63
N TYR A 461 13.14 -16.37 9.71
CA TYR A 461 13.06 -14.95 9.37
C TYR A 461 12.47 -14.20 10.59
N SER A 462 12.96 -12.99 10.87
CA SER A 462 12.36 -12.17 11.91
C SER A 462 10.91 -11.82 11.57
N PRO A 463 10.03 -11.51 12.55
CA PRO A 463 8.66 -11.11 12.28
C PRO A 463 8.55 -9.93 11.30
N ALA A 464 9.44 -8.94 11.41
CA ALA A 464 9.53 -7.83 10.46
C ALA A 464 9.81 -8.32 9.03
N GLN A 465 10.81 -9.20 8.87
CA GLN A 465 11.13 -9.79 7.58
C GLN A 465 9.99 -10.64 7.04
N CYS A 466 9.29 -11.40 7.91
CA CYS A 466 8.12 -12.19 7.49
C CYS A 466 7.01 -11.30 6.93
N CYS A 467 6.71 -10.17 7.59
CA CYS A 467 5.70 -9.24 7.12
C CYS A 467 6.05 -8.69 5.73
N LEU A 468 7.27 -8.16 5.55
CA LEU A 468 7.68 -7.57 4.27
C LEU A 468 7.74 -8.61 3.15
N LEU A 469 8.45 -9.73 3.38
CA LEU A 469 8.59 -10.80 2.39
C LEU A 469 7.24 -11.46 2.07
N GLY A 470 6.47 -11.78 3.10
CA GLY A 470 5.21 -12.51 2.95
C GLY A 470 4.20 -11.74 2.12
N VAL A 471 4.00 -10.47 2.44
CA VAL A 471 3.05 -9.60 1.71
C VAL A 471 3.54 -9.36 0.28
N TYR A 472 4.81 -9.03 0.10
CA TYR A 472 5.37 -8.77 -1.23
C TYR A 472 5.28 -10.00 -2.15
N LEU A 473 5.72 -11.17 -1.67
CA LEU A 473 5.69 -12.42 -2.46
C LEU A 473 4.26 -12.87 -2.77
N HIS A 474 3.33 -12.68 -1.83
CA HIS A 474 1.92 -12.97 -2.02
C HIS A 474 1.32 -12.09 -3.12
N GLY A 475 1.52 -10.77 -3.06
CA GLY A 475 1.05 -9.83 -4.08
C GLY A 475 1.70 -10.10 -5.44
N LEU A 476 3.02 -10.24 -5.48
CA LEU A 476 3.76 -10.53 -6.73
C LEU A 476 3.32 -11.86 -7.37
N SER A 477 2.92 -12.85 -6.57
CA SER A 477 2.36 -14.10 -7.12
C SER A 477 1.06 -13.84 -7.89
N GLY A 478 0.20 -12.94 -7.38
CA GLY A 478 -1.01 -12.49 -8.08
C GLY A 478 -0.69 -11.74 -9.37
N ASP A 479 0.27 -10.81 -9.33
CA ASP A 479 0.67 -10.03 -10.52
C ASP A 479 1.27 -10.92 -11.62
N LEU A 480 2.03 -11.94 -11.23
CA LEU A 480 2.57 -12.91 -12.19
C LEU A 480 1.50 -13.84 -12.74
N ALA A 481 0.48 -14.18 -11.93
CA ALA A 481 -0.65 -14.99 -12.38
C ALA A 481 -1.53 -14.22 -13.36
N LEU A 482 -1.72 -12.92 -13.14
CA LEU A 482 -2.52 -12.04 -14.01
C LEU A 482 -1.97 -11.92 -15.44
N LYS A 483 -0.69 -12.25 -15.66
CA LYS A 483 -0.13 -12.31 -17.02
C LYS A 483 -0.73 -13.44 -17.88
N GLU A 484 -1.32 -14.45 -17.25
CA GLU A 484 -1.91 -15.63 -17.89
C GLU A 484 -3.41 -15.78 -17.56
N GLN A 485 -3.91 -15.06 -16.55
CA GLN A 485 -5.30 -15.03 -16.10
C GLN A 485 -5.90 -13.64 -16.27
N SER A 486 -7.24 -13.51 -16.16
CA SER A 486 -7.89 -12.21 -15.93
C SER A 486 -8.13 -11.98 -14.44
N GLU A 487 -8.44 -10.73 -14.06
CA GLU A 487 -8.79 -10.40 -12.68
C GLU A 487 -9.97 -11.22 -12.15
N GLU A 488 -10.96 -11.48 -13.03
CA GLU A 488 -12.18 -12.22 -12.67
C GLU A 488 -11.92 -13.73 -12.51
N SER A 489 -10.91 -14.28 -13.18
CA SER A 489 -10.63 -15.73 -13.18
C SER A 489 -9.59 -16.15 -12.16
N LEU A 490 -8.91 -15.20 -11.51
CA LEU A 490 -7.84 -15.46 -10.56
C LEU A 490 -8.41 -16.06 -9.26
N ILE A 491 -7.86 -17.20 -8.85
CA ILE A 491 -8.21 -17.89 -7.61
C ILE A 491 -7.01 -18.08 -6.70
N ALA A 492 -7.25 -18.35 -5.41
CA ALA A 492 -6.18 -18.55 -4.43
C ALA A 492 -5.17 -19.66 -4.80
N GLY A 493 -5.60 -20.66 -5.57
CA GLY A 493 -4.73 -21.71 -6.09
C GLY A 493 -3.64 -21.19 -7.03
N ASP A 494 -3.94 -20.16 -7.82
CA ASP A 494 -2.99 -19.55 -8.73
C ASP A 494 -1.86 -18.83 -7.97
N LEU A 495 -2.18 -18.16 -6.85
CA LEU A 495 -1.18 -17.54 -6.00
C LEU A 495 -0.14 -18.56 -5.52
N ILE A 496 -0.59 -19.76 -5.11
CA ILE A 496 0.29 -20.86 -4.71
C ILE A 496 1.14 -21.35 -5.87
N GLN A 497 0.56 -21.47 -7.07
CA GLN A 497 1.24 -21.94 -8.27
C GLN A 497 2.35 -20.98 -8.71
N TYR A 498 2.09 -19.67 -8.64
CA TYR A 498 3.03 -18.63 -9.06
C TYR A 498 4.05 -18.21 -8.00
N LEU A 499 3.90 -18.67 -6.75
CA LEU A 499 4.80 -18.31 -5.65
C LEU A 499 6.29 -18.66 -5.95
N GLY A 500 6.55 -19.78 -6.61
CA GLY A 500 7.91 -20.14 -7.05
C GLY A 500 8.49 -19.17 -8.07
N LYS A 501 7.66 -18.65 -9.00
CA LYS A 501 8.06 -17.59 -9.94
C LYS A 501 8.32 -16.28 -9.22
N ALA A 502 7.49 -15.92 -8.20
CA ALA A 502 7.67 -14.72 -7.39
C ALA A 502 9.02 -14.74 -6.65
N PHE A 503 9.42 -15.86 -6.06
CA PHE A 503 10.76 -16.01 -5.46
C PHE A 503 11.90 -15.80 -6.48
N LYS A 504 11.80 -16.38 -7.67
CA LYS A 504 12.82 -16.22 -8.73
C LYS A 504 12.92 -14.76 -9.18
N HIS A 505 11.76 -14.11 -9.42
CA HIS A 505 11.70 -12.71 -9.82
C HIS A 505 12.33 -11.81 -8.75
N SER A 506 11.96 -11.98 -7.48
CA SER A 506 12.51 -11.19 -6.37
C SER A 506 14.02 -11.35 -6.19
N LYS A 507 14.59 -12.50 -6.62
CA LYS A 507 16.05 -12.74 -6.65
C LYS A 507 16.74 -12.20 -7.90
N GLY A 508 15.99 -11.67 -8.88
CA GLY A 508 16.54 -11.25 -10.17
C GLY A 508 17.02 -12.42 -11.04
N GLN A 509 16.35 -13.58 -10.95
CA GLN A 509 16.67 -14.78 -11.72
C GLN A 509 15.79 -14.93 -12.99
N ILE A 510 14.72 -14.16 -13.09
CA ILE A 510 13.83 -14.02 -14.26
C ILE A 510 13.32 -12.59 -14.30
#